data_e06d9f35b7ffe92ec7eb65b61ccf9cd0
#
_entry.id   e06d9f35b7ffe92ec7eb65b61ccf9cd0
#
_cell.length_a   1.000
_cell.length_b   1.000
_cell.length_c   1.000
_cell.angle_alpha   90.00
_cell.angle_beta   90.00
_cell.angle_gamma   90.00
#
_symmetry.space_group_name_H-M   'P 1'
#
loop_
_entity.id
_entity.type
_entity.pdbx_description
1 polymer ?
#
loop_
_entity_poly.entity_id
_entity_poly.type
_entity_poly.pdbx_seq_one_letter_code
_entity_poly.pdbx_strand_id
1 'polypeptide(L)'
;MSAPANLSDCYTEELADLWSANDQMTKIVRDLADAAQDQSLTDRLKKAAEGIEKHTKTLKSLLEECGESEKEHCKGMEGLVKEARKHALEANIEDADVRDVLIVAQYQRMCHYGIAGFGTAKAFAEALGNKDHASKLDTITSEIYDADENMTDLAERSINLEAKQG
;
A
#
# COMPACT_ATOMS: atom_id res chain seq x y z
N MET A 1 1.75 -12.38 21.21
CA MET A 1 2.98 -11.58 21.18
C MET A 1 3.17 -10.88 22.51
N SER A 2 4.40 -10.79 23.05
CA SER A 2 4.71 -9.92 24.19
C SER A 2 4.73 -8.47 23.69
N ALA A 3 4.36 -7.51 24.53
CA ALA A 3 4.47 -6.09 24.18
C ALA A 3 5.95 -5.73 23.91
N PRO A 4 6.24 -4.84 22.93
CA PRO A 4 7.60 -4.38 22.67
C PRO A 4 8.22 -3.74 23.92
N ALA A 5 9.46 -4.08 24.22
CA ALA A 5 10.17 -3.60 25.41
C ALA A 5 11.11 -2.42 25.10
N ASN A 6 11.44 -2.22 23.83
CA ASN A 6 12.38 -1.20 23.37
C ASN A 6 12.10 -0.80 21.91
N LEU A 7 12.83 0.20 21.40
CA LEU A 7 12.63 0.70 20.03
C LEU A 7 12.99 -0.34 18.95
N SER A 8 13.94 -1.23 19.22
CA SER A 8 14.29 -2.30 18.28
C SER A 8 13.11 -3.27 18.09
N ASP A 9 12.43 -3.61 19.18
CA ASP A 9 11.24 -4.47 19.12
C ASP A 9 10.12 -3.78 18.32
N CYS A 10 9.87 -2.48 18.59
CA CYS A 10 8.91 -1.70 17.80
C CYS A 10 9.26 -1.69 16.31
N TYR A 11 10.54 -1.58 15.98
CA TYR A 11 11.01 -1.56 14.60
C TYR A 11 10.76 -2.89 13.89
N THR A 12 11.10 -4.01 14.53
CA THR A 12 10.87 -5.34 13.95
C THR A 12 9.38 -5.67 13.83
N GLU A 13 8.56 -5.30 14.80
CA GLU A 13 7.10 -5.43 14.72
C GLU A 13 6.51 -4.62 13.56
N GLU A 14 6.96 -3.37 13.36
CA GLU A 14 6.50 -2.52 12.26
C GLU A 14 6.86 -3.13 10.89
N LEU A 15 8.09 -3.65 10.72
CA LEU A 15 8.50 -4.34 9.48
C LEU A 15 7.64 -5.59 9.22
N ALA A 16 7.34 -6.37 10.26
CA ALA A 16 6.53 -7.59 10.17
C ALA A 16 5.06 -7.27 9.80
N ASP A 17 4.48 -6.21 10.38
CA ASP A 17 3.14 -5.71 10.04
C ASP A 17 3.09 -5.21 8.60
N LEU A 18 4.06 -4.40 8.18
CA LEU A 18 4.16 -3.88 6.81
C LEU A 18 4.31 -4.99 5.77
N TRP A 19 5.05 -6.06 6.06
CA TRP A 19 5.10 -7.21 5.18
C TRP A 19 3.71 -7.83 4.99
N SER A 20 2.97 -8.09 6.07
CA SER A 20 1.59 -8.59 5.99
C SER A 20 0.67 -7.61 5.26
N ALA A 21 0.79 -6.31 5.52
CA ALA A 21 0.03 -5.27 4.84
C ALA A 21 0.25 -5.30 3.32
N ASN A 22 1.50 -5.38 2.88
CA ASN A 22 1.85 -5.44 1.46
C ASN A 22 1.35 -6.72 0.77
N ASP A 23 1.44 -7.88 1.44
CA ASP A 23 0.92 -9.15 0.90
C ASP A 23 -0.60 -9.09 0.69
N GLN A 24 -1.33 -8.40 1.57
CA GLN A 24 -2.77 -8.19 1.45
C GLN A 24 -3.08 -7.17 0.35
N MET A 25 -2.37 -6.04 0.36
CA MET A 25 -2.54 -4.95 -0.62
C MET A 25 -2.25 -5.42 -2.04
N THR A 26 -1.20 -6.21 -2.27
CA THR A 26 -0.86 -6.73 -3.60
C THR A 26 -2.04 -7.50 -4.22
N LYS A 27 -2.72 -8.32 -3.44
CA LYS A 27 -3.84 -9.14 -3.92
C LYS A 27 -5.02 -8.28 -4.32
N ILE A 28 -5.45 -7.37 -3.44
CA ILE A 28 -6.61 -6.51 -3.73
C ILE A 28 -6.30 -5.53 -4.87
N VAL A 29 -5.09 -4.99 -4.99
CA VAL A 29 -4.71 -4.09 -6.08
C VAL A 29 -4.79 -4.80 -7.44
N ARG A 30 -4.46 -6.09 -7.52
CA ARG A 30 -4.67 -6.90 -8.72
C ARG A 30 -6.15 -7.08 -9.04
N ASP A 31 -6.97 -7.42 -8.03
CA ASP A 31 -8.43 -7.54 -8.20
C ASP A 31 -9.03 -6.21 -8.68
N LEU A 32 -8.57 -5.07 -8.15
CA LEU A 32 -8.98 -3.74 -8.58
C LEU A 32 -8.55 -3.43 -10.01
N ALA A 33 -7.33 -3.82 -10.41
CA ALA A 33 -6.84 -3.65 -11.78
C ALA A 33 -7.67 -4.44 -12.80
N ASP A 34 -8.10 -5.63 -12.43
CA ASP A 34 -8.95 -6.49 -13.28
C ASP A 34 -10.38 -5.96 -13.41
N ALA A 35 -10.85 -5.19 -12.42
CA ALA A 35 -12.18 -4.59 -12.40
C ALA A 35 -12.26 -3.18 -13.01
N ALA A 36 -11.11 -2.50 -13.17
CA ALA A 36 -11.03 -1.16 -13.73
C ALA A 36 -11.36 -1.17 -15.23
N GLN A 37 -12.10 -0.15 -15.70
CA GLN A 37 -12.42 0.02 -17.12
C GLN A 37 -11.40 0.92 -17.84
N ASP A 38 -10.96 2.01 -17.19
CA ASP A 38 -9.96 2.89 -17.78
C ASP A 38 -8.61 2.18 -17.91
N GLN A 39 -8.04 2.21 -19.11
CA GLN A 39 -6.78 1.52 -19.41
C GLN A 39 -5.60 2.11 -18.63
N SER A 40 -5.56 3.43 -18.47
CA SER A 40 -4.49 4.11 -17.72
C SER A 40 -4.54 3.75 -16.24
N LEU A 41 -5.75 3.62 -15.67
CA LEU A 41 -5.97 3.16 -14.30
C LEU A 41 -5.51 1.71 -14.13
N THR A 42 -5.93 0.83 -15.05
CA THR A 42 -5.52 -0.58 -15.08
C THR A 42 -4.00 -0.73 -15.11
N ASP A 43 -3.32 -0.02 -15.99
CA ASP A 43 -1.86 -0.08 -16.15
C ASP A 43 -1.13 0.43 -14.91
N ARG A 44 -1.62 1.51 -14.29
CA ARG A 44 -1.05 2.05 -13.04
C ARG A 44 -1.20 1.08 -11.89
N LEU A 45 -2.37 0.44 -11.74
CA LEU A 45 -2.62 -0.53 -10.68
C LEU A 45 -1.76 -1.79 -10.84
N LYS A 46 -1.59 -2.29 -12.07
CA LYS A 46 -0.66 -3.40 -12.36
C LYS A 46 0.77 -3.07 -11.98
N LYS A 47 1.26 -1.89 -12.39
CA LYS A 47 2.58 -1.39 -12.01
C LYS A 47 2.71 -1.22 -10.49
N ALA A 48 1.66 -0.73 -9.83
CA ALA A 48 1.65 -0.60 -8.38
C ALA A 48 1.77 -1.96 -7.67
N ALA A 49 1.06 -2.99 -8.13
CA ALA A 49 1.17 -4.34 -7.58
C ALA A 49 2.61 -4.89 -7.69
N GLU A 50 3.29 -4.69 -8.82
CA GLU A 50 4.71 -5.05 -9.00
C GLU A 50 5.63 -4.28 -8.04
N GLY A 51 5.38 -2.98 -7.85
CA GLY A 51 6.11 -2.13 -6.91
C GLY A 51 5.95 -2.62 -5.47
N ILE A 52 4.72 -2.94 -5.04
CA ILE A 52 4.43 -3.46 -3.70
C ILE A 52 5.17 -4.79 -3.46
N GLU A 53 5.22 -5.68 -4.45
CA GLU A 53 6.00 -6.94 -4.34
C GLU A 53 7.50 -6.70 -4.18
N LYS A 54 8.05 -5.70 -4.89
CA LYS A 54 9.44 -5.29 -4.73
C LYS A 54 9.70 -4.73 -3.31
N HIS A 55 8.80 -3.89 -2.80
CA HIS A 55 8.87 -3.38 -1.43
C HIS A 55 8.82 -4.52 -0.40
N THR A 56 7.96 -5.52 -0.62
CA THR A 56 7.86 -6.71 0.25
C THR A 56 9.17 -7.49 0.31
N LYS A 57 9.88 -7.63 -0.81
CA LYS A 57 11.20 -8.28 -0.82
C LYS A 57 12.22 -7.51 0.02
N THR A 58 12.19 -6.19 -0.06
CA THR A 58 13.04 -5.33 0.77
C THR A 58 12.69 -5.49 2.25
N LEU A 59 11.40 -5.46 2.64
CA LEU A 59 10.98 -5.67 4.02
C LEU A 59 11.46 -7.00 4.59
N LYS A 60 11.34 -8.09 3.82
CA LYS A 60 11.84 -9.40 4.22
C LYS A 60 13.33 -9.39 4.51
N SER A 61 14.14 -8.79 3.62
CA SER A 61 15.58 -8.67 3.82
C SER A 61 15.91 -7.87 5.08
N LEU A 62 15.23 -6.72 5.30
CA LEU A 62 15.45 -5.91 6.50
C LEU A 62 15.10 -6.66 7.78
N LEU A 63 14.01 -7.43 7.75
CA LEU A 63 13.55 -8.23 8.89
C LEU A 63 14.53 -9.37 9.20
N GLU A 64 15.03 -10.07 8.17
CA GLU A 64 16.07 -11.10 8.30
C GLU A 64 17.37 -10.52 8.88
N GLU A 65 17.78 -9.32 8.47
CA GLU A 65 18.95 -8.60 9.03
C GLU A 65 18.76 -8.25 10.52
N CYS A 66 17.50 -8.12 10.98
CA CYS A 66 17.16 -7.97 12.39
C CYS A 66 17.08 -9.30 13.17
N GLY A 67 17.28 -10.44 12.50
CA GLY A 67 17.21 -11.77 13.12
C GLY A 67 15.80 -12.36 13.20
N GLU A 68 14.83 -11.74 12.52
CA GLU A 68 13.42 -12.17 12.47
C GLU A 68 13.06 -12.67 11.07
N SER A 69 12.07 -13.54 10.97
CA SER A 69 11.67 -14.14 9.70
C SER A 69 10.15 -14.31 9.53
N GLU A 70 9.40 -13.93 10.53
CA GLU A 70 7.95 -14.10 10.54
C GLU A 70 7.23 -12.76 10.36
N LYS A 71 6.13 -12.77 9.60
CA LYS A 71 5.25 -11.64 9.47
C LYS A 71 4.15 -11.67 10.53
N GLU A 72 3.71 -10.52 10.96
CA GLU A 72 2.52 -10.37 11.78
C GLU A 72 1.31 -10.01 10.93
N HIS A 73 0.13 -10.54 11.28
CA HIS A 73 -1.09 -10.24 10.53
C HIS A 73 -1.56 -8.80 10.76
N CYS A 74 -1.49 -7.97 9.71
CA CYS A 74 -1.91 -6.58 9.71
C CYS A 74 -3.44 -6.45 9.65
N LYS A 75 -4.07 -6.20 10.79
CA LYS A 75 -5.53 -5.95 10.88
C LYS A 75 -5.94 -4.61 10.28
N GLY A 76 -5.06 -3.61 10.30
CA GLY A 76 -5.30 -2.31 9.70
C GLY A 76 -5.50 -2.43 8.18
N MET A 77 -4.57 -3.08 7.50
CA MET A 77 -4.70 -3.32 6.05
C MET A 77 -5.85 -4.30 5.74
N GLU A 78 -6.09 -5.31 6.57
CA GLU A 78 -7.26 -6.18 6.40
C GLU A 78 -8.57 -5.39 6.36
N GLY A 79 -8.72 -4.40 7.24
CA GLY A 79 -9.88 -3.50 7.25
C GLY A 79 -10.00 -2.70 5.95
N LEU A 80 -8.91 -2.10 5.48
CA LEU A 80 -8.88 -1.34 4.22
C LEU A 80 -9.17 -2.23 3.01
N VAL A 81 -8.64 -3.45 2.97
CA VAL A 81 -8.92 -4.43 1.91
C VAL A 81 -10.40 -4.83 1.90
N LYS A 82 -11.02 -5.06 3.07
CA LYS A 82 -12.46 -5.33 3.17
C LYS A 82 -13.31 -4.17 2.64
N GLU A 83 -12.94 -2.93 2.97
CA GLU A 83 -13.62 -1.74 2.46
C GLU A 83 -13.43 -1.59 0.94
N ALA A 84 -12.23 -1.82 0.42
CA ALA A 84 -11.98 -1.79 -1.01
C ALA A 84 -12.82 -2.83 -1.76
N ARG A 85 -12.87 -4.06 -1.26
CA ARG A 85 -13.68 -5.13 -1.85
C ARG A 85 -15.16 -4.79 -1.83
N LYS A 86 -15.68 -4.38 -0.68
CA LYS A 86 -17.09 -4.00 -0.50
C LYS A 86 -17.52 -2.88 -1.44
N HIS A 87 -16.72 -1.81 -1.54
CA HIS A 87 -17.13 -0.59 -2.24
C HIS A 87 -16.80 -0.58 -3.73
N ALA A 88 -15.74 -1.25 -4.17
CA ALA A 88 -15.31 -1.22 -5.56
C ALA A 88 -15.59 -2.52 -6.34
N LEU A 89 -15.68 -3.67 -5.67
CA LEU A 89 -15.84 -4.97 -6.33
C LEU A 89 -17.22 -5.62 -6.11
N GLU A 90 -17.73 -5.57 -4.87
CA GLU A 90 -18.97 -6.29 -4.49
C GLU A 90 -20.21 -5.41 -4.60
N ALA A 91 -20.07 -4.09 -4.54
CA ALA A 91 -21.19 -3.18 -4.71
C ALA A 91 -21.79 -3.29 -6.12
N ASN A 92 -23.13 -3.23 -6.20
CA ASN A 92 -23.84 -3.22 -7.49
C ASN A 92 -23.71 -1.82 -8.15
N ILE A 93 -22.59 -1.59 -8.82
CA ILE A 93 -22.28 -0.34 -9.52
C ILE A 93 -22.59 -0.57 -11.01
N GLU A 94 -23.63 0.09 -11.51
CA GLU A 94 -24.07 -0.05 -12.91
C GLU A 94 -23.14 0.70 -13.87
N ASP A 95 -22.61 1.85 -13.44
CA ASP A 95 -21.71 2.69 -14.22
C ASP A 95 -20.23 2.31 -13.92
N ALA A 96 -19.51 1.93 -14.96
CA ALA A 96 -18.12 1.51 -14.84
C ALA A 96 -17.18 2.70 -14.52
N ASP A 97 -17.49 3.91 -14.98
CA ASP A 97 -16.71 5.11 -14.68
C ASP A 97 -16.84 5.47 -13.20
N VAL A 98 -18.02 5.28 -12.61
CA VAL A 98 -18.23 5.43 -11.16
C VAL A 98 -17.43 4.38 -10.37
N ARG A 99 -17.33 3.16 -10.89
CA ARG A 99 -16.48 2.12 -10.28
C ARG A 99 -15.02 2.54 -10.25
N ASP A 100 -14.50 3.10 -11.33
CA ASP A 100 -13.12 3.56 -11.43
C ASP A 100 -12.81 4.65 -10.39
N VAL A 101 -13.74 5.58 -10.15
CA VAL A 101 -13.62 6.57 -9.05
C VAL A 101 -13.47 5.89 -7.69
N LEU A 102 -14.27 4.85 -7.42
CA LEU A 102 -14.21 4.12 -6.15
C LEU A 102 -12.92 3.31 -6.03
N ILE A 103 -12.44 2.72 -7.12
CA ILE A 103 -11.14 2.03 -7.16
C ILE A 103 -10.01 2.98 -6.77
N VAL A 104 -9.95 4.17 -7.38
CA VAL A 104 -8.95 5.21 -7.03
C VAL A 104 -9.03 5.55 -5.55
N ALA A 105 -10.22 5.84 -5.03
CA ALA A 105 -10.39 6.22 -3.64
C ALA A 105 -9.93 5.15 -2.65
N GLN A 106 -10.18 3.87 -2.93
CA GLN A 106 -9.75 2.78 -2.06
C GLN A 106 -8.24 2.53 -2.16
N TYR A 107 -7.68 2.58 -3.37
CA TYR A 107 -6.24 2.44 -3.58
C TYR A 107 -5.45 3.51 -2.81
N GLN A 108 -5.85 4.78 -2.90
CA GLN A 108 -5.16 5.88 -2.22
C GLN A 108 -5.20 5.75 -0.69
N ARG A 109 -6.30 5.25 -0.10
CA ARG A 109 -6.36 4.97 1.35
C ARG A 109 -5.30 3.94 1.77
N MET A 110 -5.09 2.90 0.97
CA MET A 110 -4.05 1.90 1.22
C MET A 110 -2.64 2.47 1.01
N CYS A 111 -2.43 3.36 0.04
CA CYS A 111 -1.18 4.09 -0.13
C CYS A 111 -0.83 4.90 1.13
N HIS A 112 -1.79 5.64 1.68
CA HIS A 112 -1.57 6.46 2.88
C HIS A 112 -1.30 5.61 4.13
N TYR A 113 -1.88 4.41 4.24
CA TYR A 113 -1.47 3.44 5.25
C TYR A 113 0.02 3.08 5.11
N GLY A 114 0.45 2.78 3.89
CA GLY A 114 1.86 2.49 3.58
C GLY A 114 2.78 3.67 3.89
N ILE A 115 2.42 4.89 3.48
CA ILE A 115 3.19 6.11 3.76
C ILE A 115 3.42 6.28 5.27
N ALA A 116 2.37 6.10 6.08
CA ALA A 116 2.48 6.19 7.52
C ALA A 116 3.42 5.11 8.10
N GLY A 117 3.23 3.84 7.72
CA GLY A 117 4.01 2.72 8.24
C GLY A 117 5.48 2.77 7.81
N PHE A 118 5.76 2.93 6.51
CA PHE A 118 7.14 3.03 6.02
C PHE A 118 7.87 4.26 6.55
N GLY A 119 7.18 5.40 6.69
CA GLY A 119 7.74 6.61 7.31
C GLY A 119 8.08 6.40 8.79
N THR A 120 7.22 5.68 9.53
CA THR A 120 7.47 5.31 10.92
C THR A 120 8.67 4.36 11.03
N ALA A 121 8.71 3.29 10.23
CA ALA A 121 9.83 2.35 10.21
C ALA A 121 11.15 3.03 9.86
N LYS A 122 11.15 3.97 8.88
CA LYS A 122 12.31 4.80 8.57
C LYS A 122 12.80 5.58 9.79
N ALA A 123 11.89 6.28 10.48
CA ALA A 123 12.24 7.07 11.66
C ALA A 123 12.82 6.19 12.79
N PHE A 124 12.30 4.99 12.98
CA PHE A 124 12.85 4.03 13.94
C PHE A 124 14.26 3.56 13.53
N ALA A 125 14.46 3.25 12.25
CA ALA A 125 15.78 2.87 11.73
C ALA A 125 16.82 3.98 11.91
N GLU A 126 16.46 5.24 11.66
CA GLU A 126 17.31 6.40 11.91
C GLU A 126 17.72 6.53 13.39
N ALA A 127 16.75 6.43 14.29
CA ALA A 127 16.98 6.50 15.73
C ALA A 127 17.86 5.36 16.26
N LEU A 128 17.75 4.17 15.64
CA LEU A 128 18.59 3.01 15.94
C LEU A 128 19.99 3.06 15.28
N GLY A 129 20.27 4.08 14.45
CA GLY A 129 21.54 4.23 13.74
C GLY A 129 21.67 3.37 12.48
N ASN A 130 20.61 2.70 12.04
CA ASN A 130 20.56 1.82 10.86
C ASN A 130 20.37 2.64 9.57
N LYS A 131 21.40 3.39 9.16
CA LYS A 131 21.32 4.33 8.04
C LYS A 131 20.96 3.67 6.70
N ASP A 132 21.45 2.46 6.44
CA ASP A 132 21.13 1.70 5.23
C ASP A 132 19.65 1.31 5.19
N HIS A 133 19.10 0.80 6.29
CA HIS A 133 17.67 0.51 6.43
C HIS A 133 16.84 1.78 6.24
N ALA A 134 17.20 2.88 6.89
CA ALA A 134 16.50 4.16 6.75
C ALA A 134 16.47 4.65 5.31
N SER A 135 17.58 4.54 4.57
CA SER A 135 17.68 4.91 3.15
C SER A 135 16.78 4.05 2.26
N LYS A 136 16.74 2.74 2.48
CA LYS A 136 15.86 1.82 1.75
C LYS A 136 14.38 2.13 2.01
N LEU A 137 14.01 2.38 3.26
CA LEU A 137 12.64 2.72 3.65
C LEU A 137 12.21 4.10 3.14
N ASP A 138 13.12 5.08 3.09
CA ASP A 138 12.89 6.39 2.50
C ASP A 138 12.59 6.31 1.00
N THR A 139 13.35 5.48 0.28
CA THR A 139 13.10 5.21 -1.15
C THR A 139 11.70 4.63 -1.36
N ILE A 140 11.31 3.63 -0.56
CA ILE A 140 9.97 3.03 -0.64
C ILE A 140 8.89 4.08 -0.35
N THR A 141 9.06 4.88 0.70
CA THR A 141 8.10 5.93 1.06
C THR A 141 7.92 6.93 -0.08
N SER A 142 9.01 7.36 -0.71
CA SER A 142 8.97 8.26 -1.87
C SER A 142 8.27 7.63 -3.07
N GLU A 143 8.54 6.35 -3.38
CA GLU A 143 7.86 5.63 -4.46
C GLU A 143 6.35 5.53 -4.23
N ILE A 144 5.89 5.39 -2.97
CA ILE A 144 4.45 5.36 -2.63
C ILE A 144 3.83 6.76 -2.78
N TYR A 145 4.51 7.82 -2.35
CA TYR A 145 4.04 9.20 -2.59
C TYR A 145 3.88 9.50 -4.08
N ASP A 146 4.86 9.13 -4.90
CA ASP A 146 4.80 9.32 -6.35
C ASP A 146 3.62 8.53 -6.97
N ALA A 147 3.35 7.32 -6.49
CA ALA A 147 2.24 6.52 -6.96
C ALA A 147 0.88 7.14 -6.58
N ASP A 148 0.75 7.67 -5.35
CA ASP A 148 -0.45 8.35 -4.88
C ASP A 148 -0.71 9.66 -5.65
N GLU A 149 0.31 10.49 -5.83
CA GLU A 149 0.21 11.74 -6.61
C GLU A 149 -0.17 11.48 -8.07
N ASN A 150 0.48 10.50 -8.70
CA ASN A 150 0.12 10.08 -10.06
C ASN A 150 -1.32 9.60 -10.17
N MET A 151 -1.85 8.94 -9.14
CA MET A 151 -3.25 8.51 -9.12
C MET A 151 -4.21 9.69 -8.94
N THR A 152 -3.87 10.67 -8.10
CA THR A 152 -4.59 11.93 -7.97
C THR A 152 -4.67 12.67 -9.32
N ASP A 153 -3.55 12.81 -10.00
CA ASP A 153 -3.47 13.44 -11.33
C ASP A 153 -4.38 12.74 -12.34
N LEU A 154 -4.41 11.42 -12.37
CA LEU A 154 -5.30 10.66 -13.27
C LEU A 154 -6.77 10.89 -12.90
N ALA A 155 -7.10 10.85 -11.61
CA ALA A 155 -8.47 11.08 -11.15
C ALA A 155 -8.99 12.45 -11.55
N GLU A 156 -8.20 13.49 -11.34
CA GLU A 156 -8.59 14.88 -11.62
C GLU A 156 -8.71 15.18 -13.14
N ARG A 157 -7.84 14.57 -13.96
CA ARG A 157 -7.79 14.86 -15.41
C ARG A 157 -8.74 14.02 -16.24
N SER A 158 -9.14 12.84 -15.78
CA SER A 158 -9.93 11.87 -16.55
C SER A 158 -11.04 11.23 -15.72
N ILE A 159 -10.72 10.34 -14.81
CA ILE A 159 -11.66 9.43 -14.14
C ILE A 159 -12.88 10.17 -13.53
N ASN A 160 -12.64 11.23 -12.76
CA ASN A 160 -13.73 11.98 -12.13
C ASN A 160 -14.59 12.75 -13.13
N LEU A 161 -14.02 13.15 -14.26
CA LEU A 161 -14.73 13.90 -15.30
C LEU A 161 -15.62 12.96 -16.12
N GLU A 162 -15.18 11.75 -16.39
CA GLU A 162 -15.94 10.72 -17.09
C GLU A 162 -17.12 10.28 -16.25
N ALA A 163 -16.91 9.94 -14.97
CA ALA A 163 -17.99 9.57 -14.05
C ALA A 163 -19.02 10.67 -13.78
N LYS A 164 -18.68 11.96 -14.02
CA LYS A 164 -19.62 13.08 -13.88
C LYS A 164 -20.60 13.19 -15.06
N GLN A 165 -20.24 12.61 -16.21
CA GLN A 165 -21.05 12.73 -17.43
C GLN A 165 -22.16 11.67 -17.52
N GLY A 166 -22.05 10.58 -16.76
CA GLY A 166 -23.08 9.55 -16.57
C GLY A 166 -24.11 10.01 -15.58
#